data_78f50b3eaa25c6d4c1d656ca38e7c4d6
#
_entry.id   78f50b3eaa25c6d4c1d656ca38e7c4d6
#
_cell.length_a   1.000
_cell.length_b   1.000
_cell.length_c   1.000
_cell.angle_alpha   90.00
_cell.angle_beta   90.00
_cell.angle_gamma   90.00
#
_symmetry.space_group_name_H-M   'P 1'
#
loop_
_entity.id
_entity.type
_entity.pdbx_description
1 polymer ?
#
loop_
_entity_poly.entity_id
_entity_poly.type
_entity_poly.pdbx_seq_one_letter_code
_entity_poly.pdbx_strand_id
1 'polypeptide(L)'
;SNYNYSVNLKTEEKMEEDHPEVIELLDSWKKKNKYFRYKKRSSFNTPDGNYRIDITIVKSNRKNTVLNRFEYYKSFTDSKVLQEPETYELEIEYIKNNPTKTVGKSNIYKSVKMIETADDAQTHEVINESDDSDNYKNLSILVYDINTVVHNTPLITSKTDRENVLSEYYKLTEQNRKLIVPQPVTLSIDELNMNNAGNILKNYAVTEKADGYRYILYIDETKTGYLINSKMKVIKTGIVFTNIEGIWILDGEYIVRDRNNRELNLFMIFDVYYANNEKIYKRPFISKTRDRNDELTLFREILKNTEYEYDIPNNMNIGIKNYELGTTRSKPNKKILDKSREILNRKFVYRTDGLIYLPIDIPVGSGIDKKPVENIGGTWNLNYKWKPPEENTIDFRVVIVKETVDK
;
A
#
# COMPACT_ATOMS: atom_id res chain seq x y z
N SER A 1 10.89 6.26 -13.01
CA SER A 1 11.90 6.05 -11.95
C SER A 1 11.44 4.96 -10.97
N ASN A 2 12.41 4.33 -10.28
CA ASN A 2 12.10 3.25 -9.33
C ASN A 2 11.49 3.74 -8.00
N TYR A 3 11.58 5.03 -7.69
CA TYR A 3 11.27 5.57 -6.35
C TYR A 3 10.32 6.78 -6.37
N ASN A 4 9.39 6.86 -7.33
CA ASN A 4 8.39 7.94 -7.43
C ASN A 4 8.99 9.35 -7.47
N TYR A 5 10.03 9.55 -8.26
CA TYR A 5 10.59 10.88 -8.54
C TYR A 5 10.59 11.14 -10.05
N SER A 6 10.62 12.40 -10.44
CA SER A 6 10.79 12.82 -11.83
C SER A 6 12.17 13.40 -12.05
N VAL A 7 12.80 13.04 -13.17
CA VAL A 7 14.06 13.64 -13.61
C VAL A 7 13.75 14.62 -14.73
N ASN A 8 14.17 15.86 -14.55
CA ASN A 8 14.02 16.89 -15.57
C ASN A 8 15.42 17.34 -16.01
N LEU A 9 15.66 17.35 -17.31
CA LEU A 9 16.82 18.01 -17.88
C LEU A 9 16.41 19.44 -18.26
N LYS A 10 17.05 20.43 -17.63
CA LYS A 10 16.80 21.84 -17.91
C LYS A 10 18.13 22.52 -18.25
N THR A 11 18.10 23.40 -19.22
CA THR A 11 19.14 24.39 -19.47
C THR A 11 18.64 25.72 -18.97
N GLU A 12 19.44 26.40 -18.15
CA GLU A 12 19.16 27.74 -17.67
C GLU A 12 20.17 28.70 -18.30
N GLU A 13 19.65 29.74 -18.94
CA GLU A 13 20.47 30.80 -19.50
C GLU A 13 20.20 32.06 -18.67
N LYS A 14 21.31 32.67 -18.21
CA LYS A 14 21.22 33.95 -17.49
C LYS A 14 20.98 35.06 -18.51
N MET A 15 19.83 35.73 -18.36
CA MET A 15 19.56 36.95 -19.12
C MET A 15 20.12 38.17 -18.37
N GLU A 16 20.78 39.03 -19.07
CA GLU A 16 21.25 40.32 -18.50
C GLU A 16 20.04 41.27 -18.34
N GLU A 17 20.18 42.28 -17.46
CA GLU A 17 19.08 43.21 -17.11
C GLU A 17 18.62 44.06 -18.30
N ASP A 18 19.48 44.30 -19.28
CA ASP A 18 19.20 45.06 -20.51
C ASP A 18 18.60 44.25 -21.65
N HIS A 19 18.40 42.91 -21.42
CA HIS A 19 17.75 42.03 -22.39
C HIS A 19 16.32 42.52 -22.69
N PRO A 20 15.88 42.61 -23.96
CA PRO A 20 14.55 43.15 -24.32
C PRO A 20 13.39 42.49 -23.61
N GLU A 21 13.43 41.15 -23.42
CA GLU A 21 12.38 40.38 -22.71
C GLU A 21 12.35 40.73 -21.22
N VAL A 22 13.51 41.01 -20.59
CA VAL A 22 13.59 41.43 -19.18
C VAL A 22 12.96 42.81 -19.01
N ILE A 23 13.30 43.75 -19.92
CA ILE A 23 12.72 45.13 -19.93
C ILE A 23 11.21 45.05 -20.10
N GLU A 24 10.71 44.30 -21.09
CA GLU A 24 9.26 44.14 -21.31
C GLU A 24 8.55 43.52 -20.09
N LEU A 25 9.19 42.52 -19.46
CA LEU A 25 8.65 41.92 -18.26
C LEU A 25 8.53 42.91 -17.12
N LEU A 26 9.57 43.72 -16.89
CA LEU A 26 9.59 44.73 -15.82
C LEU A 26 8.55 45.83 -16.05
N ASP A 27 8.42 46.33 -17.28
CA ASP A 27 7.45 47.36 -17.64
C ASP A 27 6.00 46.90 -17.51
N SER A 28 5.76 45.63 -17.82
CA SER A 28 4.43 45.04 -17.74
C SER A 28 4.12 44.42 -16.34
N TRP A 29 5.10 44.38 -15.44
CA TRP A 29 5.04 43.65 -14.16
C TRP A 29 3.79 43.97 -13.32
N LYS A 30 3.46 45.27 -13.18
CA LYS A 30 2.30 45.71 -12.37
C LYS A 30 0.95 45.39 -13.02
N LYS A 31 0.92 45.22 -14.33
CA LYS A 31 -0.32 45.00 -15.10
C LYS A 31 -0.69 43.58 -15.31
N LYS A 32 0.31 42.69 -15.42
CA LYS A 32 0.12 41.24 -15.66
C LYS A 32 -0.30 40.49 -14.38
N ASN A 33 -1.19 39.52 -14.53
CA ASN A 33 -1.52 38.60 -13.47
C ASN A 33 -0.36 37.57 -13.32
N LYS A 34 -0.03 37.22 -12.08
CA LYS A 34 1.10 36.42 -11.72
C LYS A 34 0.70 35.24 -10.85
N TYR A 35 1.44 34.15 -10.96
CA TYR A 35 1.41 33.04 -10.04
C TYR A 35 2.45 33.29 -8.95
N PHE A 36 2.01 33.33 -7.70
CA PHE A 36 2.89 33.57 -6.56
C PHE A 36 3.18 32.27 -5.84
N ARG A 37 4.45 32.11 -5.48
CA ARG A 37 4.93 31.05 -4.60
C ARG A 37 5.83 31.67 -3.53
N TYR A 38 5.51 31.40 -2.28
CA TYR A 38 6.43 31.66 -1.18
C TYR A 38 7.25 30.41 -0.95
N LYS A 39 8.57 30.54 -0.91
CA LYS A 39 9.50 29.43 -0.71
C LYS A 39 10.43 29.72 0.45
N LYS A 40 10.55 28.76 1.38
CA LYS A 40 11.59 28.72 2.40
C LYS A 40 12.45 27.48 2.13
N ARG A 41 13.69 27.70 1.69
CA ARG A 41 14.60 26.65 1.20
C ARG A 41 15.80 26.51 2.13
N SER A 42 16.18 25.26 2.37
CA SER A 42 17.46 24.86 2.97
C SER A 42 18.22 23.98 1.98
N SER A 43 19.48 24.31 1.72
CA SER A 43 20.30 23.63 0.70
C SER A 43 21.49 22.94 1.36
N PHE A 44 21.78 21.72 0.93
CA PHE A 44 22.87 20.89 1.42
C PHE A 44 23.63 20.31 0.21
N ASN A 45 24.95 20.24 0.29
CA ASN A 45 25.75 19.53 -0.70
C ASN A 45 26.09 18.13 -0.18
N THR A 46 26.14 17.15 -1.09
CA THR A 46 26.68 15.84 -0.77
C THR A 46 28.19 15.94 -0.44
N PRO A 47 28.75 15.02 0.37
CA PRO A 47 30.16 15.06 0.74
C PRO A 47 31.13 15.05 -0.44
N ASP A 48 30.75 14.40 -1.54
CA ASP A 48 31.51 14.35 -2.79
C ASP A 48 31.37 15.62 -3.65
N GLY A 49 30.50 16.56 -3.25
CA GLY A 49 30.22 17.80 -3.95
C GLY A 49 29.50 17.65 -5.30
N ASN A 50 29.04 16.45 -5.64
CA ASN A 50 28.41 16.20 -6.94
C ASN A 50 26.93 16.59 -6.98
N TYR A 51 26.24 16.61 -5.83
CA TYR A 51 24.84 16.91 -5.75
C TYR A 51 24.54 17.99 -4.72
N ARG A 52 23.53 18.81 -5.02
CA ARG A 52 22.89 19.70 -4.06
C ARG A 52 21.47 19.17 -3.76
N ILE A 53 21.12 19.08 -2.50
CA ILE A 53 19.81 18.67 -2.02
C ILE A 53 19.13 19.90 -1.46
N ASP A 54 18.00 20.28 -2.05
CA ASP A 54 17.19 21.42 -1.64
C ASP A 54 15.90 20.92 -0.99
N ILE A 55 15.71 21.24 0.28
CA ILE A 55 14.46 20.99 1.00
C ILE A 55 13.70 22.32 1.09
N THR A 56 12.52 22.38 0.49
CA THR A 56 11.77 23.62 0.35
C THR A 56 10.35 23.48 0.91
N ILE A 57 9.99 24.37 1.83
CA ILE A 57 8.60 24.58 2.23
C ILE A 57 8.00 25.60 1.24
N VAL A 58 6.88 25.24 0.63
CA VAL A 58 6.26 26.04 -0.43
C VAL A 58 4.80 26.33 -0.08
N LYS A 59 4.41 27.59 -0.20
CA LYS A 59 3.00 28.00 -0.28
C LYS A 59 2.73 28.57 -1.65
N SER A 60 1.69 28.11 -2.32
CA SER A 60 1.37 28.48 -3.70
C SER A 60 -0.04 29.05 -3.78
N ASN A 61 -0.30 29.85 -4.79
CA ASN A 61 -1.66 30.27 -5.07
C ASN A 61 -2.63 29.08 -5.12
N ARG A 62 -3.87 29.33 -4.70
CA ARG A 62 -4.94 28.34 -4.70
C ARG A 62 -5.12 27.71 -6.09
N LYS A 63 -5.34 26.43 -6.11
CA LYS A 63 -5.69 25.68 -7.31
C LYS A 63 -7.21 25.57 -7.40
N ASN A 64 -7.80 26.06 -8.47
CA ASN A 64 -9.21 25.83 -8.77
C ASN A 64 -9.38 24.36 -9.13
N THR A 65 -10.08 23.61 -8.27
CA THR A 65 -10.26 22.16 -8.43
C THR A 65 -11.14 21.77 -9.60
N VAL A 66 -12.07 22.65 -10.00
CA VAL A 66 -12.98 22.42 -11.13
C VAL A 66 -12.25 22.60 -12.46
N LEU A 67 -11.45 23.65 -12.57
CA LEU A 67 -10.72 23.99 -13.80
C LEU A 67 -9.33 23.34 -13.87
N ASN A 68 -8.89 22.68 -12.78
CA ASN A 68 -7.55 22.14 -12.61
C ASN A 68 -6.41 23.14 -12.94
N ARG A 69 -6.63 24.43 -12.65
CA ARG A 69 -5.70 25.52 -12.95
C ARG A 69 -5.44 26.35 -11.70
N PHE A 70 -4.22 26.89 -11.59
CA PHE A 70 -3.89 27.84 -10.53
C PHE A 70 -4.53 29.20 -10.79
N GLU A 71 -4.88 29.89 -9.71
CA GLU A 71 -5.37 31.25 -9.76
C GLU A 71 -4.20 32.24 -9.88
N TYR A 72 -4.38 33.30 -10.63
CA TYR A 72 -3.37 34.32 -10.90
C TYR A 72 -3.83 35.69 -10.39
N TYR A 73 -2.93 36.43 -9.77
CA TYR A 73 -3.23 37.70 -9.12
C TYR A 73 -2.27 38.81 -9.58
N LYS A 74 -2.70 40.06 -9.51
CA LYS A 74 -1.85 41.21 -9.85
C LYS A 74 -0.81 41.50 -8.79
N SER A 75 -1.14 41.34 -7.52
CA SER A 75 -0.23 41.60 -6.40
C SER A 75 -0.06 40.40 -5.50
N PHE A 76 1.04 40.38 -4.74
CA PHE A 76 1.32 39.34 -3.73
C PHE A 76 0.28 39.37 -2.59
N THR A 77 -0.15 40.58 -2.19
CA THR A 77 -1.15 40.77 -1.14
C THR A 77 -2.49 40.16 -1.51
N ASP A 78 -2.95 40.41 -2.75
CA ASP A 78 -4.23 39.90 -3.27
C ASP A 78 -4.23 38.38 -3.38
N SER A 79 -3.07 37.80 -3.65
CA SER A 79 -2.91 36.34 -3.79
C SER A 79 -3.17 35.58 -2.49
N LYS A 80 -2.97 36.20 -1.32
CA LYS A 80 -3.06 35.59 0.02
C LYS A 80 -2.23 34.32 0.16
N VAL A 81 -1.18 34.17 -0.65
CA VAL A 81 -0.37 32.95 -0.74
C VAL A 81 0.22 32.49 0.61
N LEU A 82 0.47 33.41 1.55
CA LEU A 82 0.95 33.07 2.89
C LEU A 82 -0.10 32.37 3.77
N GLN A 83 -1.38 32.45 3.39
CA GLN A 83 -2.48 31.78 4.09
C GLN A 83 -2.79 30.39 3.52
N GLU A 84 -2.22 30.06 2.35
CA GLU A 84 -2.40 28.74 1.73
C GLU A 84 -1.63 27.66 2.50
N PRO A 85 -2.09 26.38 2.41
CA PRO A 85 -1.40 25.25 3.03
C PRO A 85 0.04 25.11 2.57
N GLU A 86 0.87 24.59 3.45
CA GLU A 86 2.26 24.27 3.13
C GLU A 86 2.34 22.96 2.33
N THR A 87 3.21 22.97 1.33
CA THR A 87 3.66 21.78 0.59
C THR A 87 5.16 21.66 0.74
N TYR A 88 5.68 20.44 0.67
CA TYR A 88 7.09 20.17 0.82
C TYR A 88 7.65 19.69 -0.51
N GLU A 89 8.73 20.31 -0.95
CA GLU A 89 9.44 19.92 -2.17
C GLU A 89 10.86 19.52 -1.78
N LEU A 90 11.32 18.41 -2.35
CA LEU A 90 12.70 17.97 -2.28
C LEU A 90 13.23 17.94 -3.71
N GLU A 91 14.28 18.71 -3.95
CA GLU A 91 14.96 18.79 -5.25
C GLU A 91 16.41 18.32 -5.07
N ILE A 92 16.90 17.51 -6.02
CA ILE A 92 18.29 17.07 -6.08
C ILE A 92 18.86 17.61 -7.39
N GLU A 93 19.88 18.44 -7.30
CA GLU A 93 20.57 18.98 -8.46
C GLU A 93 21.95 18.37 -8.59
N TYR A 94 22.32 17.94 -9.79
CA TYR A 94 23.68 17.52 -10.10
C TYR A 94 24.53 18.76 -10.35
N ILE A 95 25.55 18.98 -9.48
CA ILE A 95 26.46 20.13 -9.56
C ILE A 95 27.83 19.56 -9.94
N LYS A 96 28.18 19.51 -11.22
CA LYS A 96 29.49 19.10 -11.61
C LYS A 96 30.47 20.22 -11.30
N ASN A 97 31.23 20.15 -10.22
CA ASN A 97 32.39 20.97 -9.96
C ASN A 97 33.51 20.55 -10.92
N ASN A 98 33.59 21.16 -12.09
CA ASN A 98 34.77 21.08 -12.97
C ASN A 98 35.61 22.33 -12.75
N PRO A 99 36.74 22.26 -12.02
CA PRO A 99 37.61 23.42 -11.81
C PRO A 99 38.48 23.79 -13.02
N THR A 100 38.36 23.08 -14.14
CA THR A 100 39.20 23.34 -15.33
C THR A 100 38.41 23.14 -16.62
N LYS A 101 37.67 24.17 -17.03
CA LYS A 101 37.62 24.65 -18.44
C LYS A 101 36.63 25.78 -18.56
N THR A 102 37.14 26.99 -18.59
CA THR A 102 36.50 28.15 -19.22
C THR A 102 36.33 27.89 -20.72
N VAL A 103 35.19 27.33 -21.10
CA VAL A 103 34.67 27.48 -22.47
C VAL A 103 33.14 27.36 -22.41
N GLY A 104 32.46 28.47 -22.83
CA GLY A 104 31.05 28.42 -23.27
C GLY A 104 30.00 28.08 -22.21
N LYS A 105 29.49 29.08 -21.58
CA LYS A 105 28.32 29.20 -20.77
C LYS A 105 27.14 28.30 -21.20
N SER A 106 27.03 27.12 -20.67
CA SER A 106 25.74 26.49 -20.44
C SER A 106 25.85 25.63 -19.19
N ASN A 107 25.33 26.11 -18.08
CA ASN A 107 25.18 25.28 -16.87
C ASN A 107 24.04 24.33 -17.13
N ILE A 108 24.34 23.07 -17.42
CA ILE A 108 23.36 22.03 -17.51
C ILE A 108 23.04 21.60 -16.07
N TYR A 109 21.91 22.05 -15.53
CA TYR A 109 21.40 21.60 -14.25
C TYR A 109 20.46 20.42 -14.49
N LYS A 110 20.80 19.25 -13.93
CA LYS A 110 19.87 18.11 -13.86
C LYS A 110 19.17 18.19 -12.51
N SER A 111 17.91 18.57 -12.46
CA SER A 111 17.14 18.61 -11.21
C SER A 111 16.20 17.43 -11.12
N VAL A 112 16.14 16.83 -9.93
CA VAL A 112 15.19 15.78 -9.58
C VAL A 112 14.18 16.36 -8.62
N LYS A 113 12.89 16.28 -8.95
CA LYS A 113 11.82 16.76 -8.10
C LYS A 113 11.01 15.57 -7.59
N MET A 114 10.96 15.42 -6.26
CA MET A 114 10.01 14.50 -5.61
C MET A 114 8.69 15.24 -5.37
N ILE A 115 7.61 14.71 -5.92
CA ILE A 115 6.26 15.23 -5.72
C ILE A 115 5.49 14.13 -5.02
N GLU A 116 5.04 14.38 -3.80
CA GLU A 116 4.01 13.57 -3.15
C GLU A 116 2.67 13.85 -3.84
N THR A 117 2.35 13.10 -4.89
CA THR A 117 1.01 13.07 -5.45
C THR A 117 0.56 11.63 -5.60
N ALA A 118 -0.59 11.35 -4.99
CA ALA A 118 -1.39 10.19 -5.35
C ALA A 118 -1.84 10.36 -6.81
N ASP A 119 -1.65 9.30 -7.58
CA ASP A 119 -2.17 9.03 -8.91
C ASP A 119 -1.63 9.85 -10.12
N ASP A 120 -1.19 9.06 -11.12
CA ASP A 120 -0.93 9.37 -12.52
C ASP A 120 0.31 10.23 -12.89
N ALA A 121 1.40 9.52 -13.25
CA ALA A 121 2.37 10.07 -14.19
C ALA A 121 2.87 8.99 -15.15
N GLN A 122 2.45 9.07 -16.40
CA GLN A 122 3.12 8.43 -17.53
C GLN A 122 4.46 9.15 -17.80
N THR A 123 5.54 8.40 -17.82
CA THR A 123 6.87 8.92 -18.17
C THR A 123 7.37 8.24 -19.43
N HIS A 124 7.81 9.03 -20.40
CA HIS A 124 8.60 8.58 -21.55
C HIS A 124 10.09 8.78 -21.24
N GLU A 125 10.88 7.73 -21.45
CA GLU A 125 12.35 7.78 -21.33
C GLU A 125 12.99 7.99 -22.68
N VAL A 126 13.98 8.89 -22.73
CA VAL A 126 15.03 8.90 -23.77
C VAL A 126 16.36 9.03 -23.06
N ILE A 127 17.19 8.01 -23.13
CA ILE A 127 18.56 7.99 -22.57
C ILE A 127 19.52 7.69 -23.69
N ASN A 128 20.54 8.56 -23.87
CA ASN A 128 21.70 8.29 -24.70
C ASN A 128 22.82 7.73 -23.81
N GLU A 129 23.32 6.55 -24.20
CA GLU A 129 24.35 5.80 -23.50
C GLU A 129 25.75 6.36 -23.81
N SER A 130 26.57 6.69 -22.80
CA SER A 130 27.99 6.36 -22.71
C SER A 130 28.76 6.95 -21.51
N ASP A 131 28.32 8.02 -20.83
CA ASP A 131 29.05 8.59 -19.67
C ASP A 131 28.14 8.78 -18.43
N ASP A 132 26.85 8.44 -18.56
CA ASP A 132 25.81 8.73 -17.56
C ASP A 132 25.46 7.54 -16.65
N SER A 133 25.99 6.33 -16.88
CA SER A 133 25.60 5.14 -16.10
C SER A 133 25.98 5.25 -14.61
N ASP A 134 27.17 5.76 -14.32
CA ASP A 134 27.65 5.91 -12.94
C ASP A 134 26.93 7.07 -12.22
N ASN A 135 26.66 8.17 -12.92
CA ASN A 135 25.91 9.29 -12.37
C ASN A 135 24.45 8.90 -12.09
N TYR A 136 23.82 8.12 -12.98
CA TYR A 136 22.47 7.61 -12.75
C TYR A 136 22.42 6.63 -11.58
N LYS A 137 23.40 5.74 -11.46
CA LYS A 137 23.52 4.80 -10.35
C LYS A 137 23.68 5.54 -9.01
N ASN A 138 24.59 6.52 -8.95
CA ASN A 138 24.81 7.33 -7.75
C ASN A 138 23.55 8.15 -7.38
N LEU A 139 22.85 8.70 -8.37
CA LEU A 139 21.57 9.38 -8.13
C LEU A 139 20.51 8.42 -7.58
N SER A 140 20.42 7.20 -8.09
CA SER A 140 19.48 6.19 -7.62
C SER A 140 19.76 5.78 -6.17
N ILE A 141 21.02 5.63 -5.80
CA ILE A 141 21.45 5.36 -4.42
C ILE A 141 21.04 6.52 -3.51
N LEU A 142 21.36 7.76 -3.90
CA LEU A 142 21.01 8.95 -3.12
C LEU A 142 19.50 9.09 -2.92
N VAL A 143 18.71 8.82 -3.96
CA VAL A 143 17.24 8.83 -3.87
C VAL A 143 16.73 7.72 -2.95
N TYR A 144 17.32 6.52 -2.99
CA TYR A 144 17.01 5.45 -2.06
C TYR A 144 17.29 5.87 -0.62
N ASP A 145 18.48 6.42 -0.33
CA ASP A 145 18.87 6.88 1.02
C ASP A 145 17.92 7.96 1.54
N ILE A 146 17.55 8.92 0.70
CA ILE A 146 16.58 9.96 1.09
C ILE A 146 15.22 9.33 1.40
N ASN A 147 14.74 8.38 0.59
CA ASN A 147 13.48 7.70 0.88
C ASN A 147 13.54 6.94 2.20
N THR A 148 14.66 6.29 2.53
CA THR A 148 14.81 5.59 3.82
C THR A 148 14.68 6.56 5.01
N VAL A 149 15.23 7.75 4.89
CA VAL A 149 15.12 8.80 5.92
C VAL A 149 13.70 9.35 6.00
N VAL A 150 13.09 9.71 4.86
CA VAL A 150 11.73 10.28 4.81
C VAL A 150 10.68 9.32 5.37
N HIS A 151 10.80 8.04 5.03
CA HIS A 151 9.86 7.00 5.48
C HIS A 151 10.29 6.33 6.79
N ASN A 152 11.44 6.70 7.34
CA ASN A 152 12.03 6.10 8.53
C ASN A 152 12.09 4.55 8.47
N THR A 153 12.43 4.02 7.30
CA THR A 153 12.55 2.58 7.06
C THR A 153 13.45 2.29 5.86
N PRO A 154 14.31 1.26 5.94
CA PRO A 154 15.06 0.78 4.77
C PRO A 154 14.21 -0.07 3.81
N LEU A 155 12.98 -0.44 4.21
CA LEU A 155 12.08 -1.31 3.45
C LEU A 155 11.33 -0.52 2.36
N ILE A 156 12.07 0.02 1.42
CA ILE A 156 11.49 0.76 0.29
C ILE A 156 11.19 -0.21 -0.86
N THR A 157 9.92 -0.28 -1.26
CA THR A 157 9.50 -1.04 -2.44
C THR A 157 9.73 -0.21 -3.70
N SER A 158 10.67 -0.62 -4.54
CA SER A 158 10.91 0.07 -5.81
C SER A 158 9.76 -0.17 -6.80
N LYS A 159 9.69 0.67 -7.84
CA LYS A 159 8.74 0.45 -8.95
C LYS A 159 8.99 -0.90 -9.62
N THR A 160 10.24 -1.25 -9.86
CA THR A 160 10.64 -2.53 -10.48
C THR A 160 10.20 -3.71 -9.62
N ASP A 161 10.45 -3.68 -8.30
CA ASP A 161 10.00 -4.75 -7.40
C ASP A 161 8.48 -4.90 -7.45
N ARG A 162 7.76 -3.77 -7.38
CA ARG A 162 6.29 -3.78 -7.44
C ARG A 162 5.79 -4.36 -8.76
N GLU A 163 6.37 -3.97 -9.89
CA GLU A 163 5.95 -4.45 -11.22
C GLU A 163 6.25 -5.94 -11.38
N ASN A 164 7.41 -6.41 -10.93
CA ASN A 164 7.78 -7.82 -10.96
C ASN A 164 6.82 -8.65 -10.10
N VAL A 165 6.64 -8.28 -8.83
CA VAL A 165 5.73 -8.97 -7.91
C VAL A 165 4.31 -9.03 -8.47
N LEU A 166 3.78 -7.92 -8.98
CA LEU A 166 2.43 -7.90 -9.54
C LEU A 166 2.32 -8.70 -10.85
N SER A 167 3.34 -8.68 -11.70
CA SER A 167 3.37 -9.45 -12.94
C SER A 167 3.33 -10.96 -12.65
N GLU A 168 4.15 -11.43 -11.72
CA GLU A 168 4.17 -12.83 -11.29
C GLU A 168 2.86 -13.23 -10.60
N TYR A 169 2.35 -12.39 -9.70
CA TYR A 169 1.06 -12.58 -9.05
C TYR A 169 -0.07 -12.73 -10.07
N TYR A 170 -0.16 -11.84 -11.08
CA TYR A 170 -1.21 -11.90 -12.11
C TYR A 170 -1.08 -13.16 -12.97
N LYS A 171 0.16 -13.55 -13.31
CA LYS A 171 0.43 -14.76 -14.07
C LYS A 171 -0.02 -16.01 -13.31
N LEU A 172 0.34 -16.11 -12.02
CA LEU A 172 -0.01 -17.27 -11.18
C LEU A 172 -1.51 -17.36 -10.92
N THR A 173 -2.15 -16.23 -10.62
CA THR A 173 -3.56 -16.20 -10.21
C THR A 173 -4.54 -16.09 -11.38
N GLU A 174 -4.05 -15.85 -12.59
CA GLU A 174 -4.87 -15.60 -13.77
C GLU A 174 -5.84 -14.41 -13.59
N GLN A 175 -5.52 -13.51 -12.65
CA GLN A 175 -6.29 -12.30 -12.34
C GLN A 175 -5.56 -11.06 -12.84
N ASN A 176 -6.32 -10.03 -13.20
CA ASN A 176 -5.75 -8.75 -13.58
C ASN A 176 -6.27 -7.65 -12.65
N ARG A 177 -5.35 -6.98 -11.96
CA ARG A 177 -5.61 -5.85 -11.05
C ARG A 177 -6.64 -6.13 -9.94
N LYS A 178 -6.71 -7.38 -9.47
CA LYS A 178 -7.61 -7.80 -8.38
C LYS A 178 -6.92 -8.78 -7.44
N LEU A 179 -7.29 -8.73 -6.18
CA LEU A 179 -6.94 -9.78 -5.23
C LEU A 179 -7.84 -11.00 -5.43
N ILE A 180 -7.27 -12.19 -5.29
CA ILE A 180 -8.01 -13.47 -5.32
C ILE A 180 -8.64 -13.82 -3.96
N VAL A 181 -9.09 -12.84 -3.22
CA VAL A 181 -9.62 -13.03 -1.87
C VAL A 181 -11.15 -12.98 -1.87
N PRO A 182 -11.84 -13.98 -1.27
CA PRO A 182 -13.29 -13.95 -1.17
C PRO A 182 -13.74 -12.97 -0.07
N GLN A 183 -14.91 -12.36 -0.29
CA GLN A 183 -15.53 -11.47 0.69
C GLN A 183 -16.60 -12.23 1.48
N PRO A 184 -16.55 -12.22 2.84
CA PRO A 184 -17.59 -12.83 3.65
C PRO A 184 -18.89 -12.01 3.60
N VAL A 185 -20.02 -12.70 3.70
CA VAL A 185 -21.34 -12.08 3.86
C VAL A 185 -21.68 -11.90 5.34
N THR A 186 -22.63 -11.00 5.64
CA THR A 186 -23.10 -10.84 7.02
C THR A 186 -23.90 -12.06 7.44
N LEU A 187 -23.60 -12.61 8.62
CA LEU A 187 -24.37 -13.69 9.23
C LEU A 187 -25.78 -13.18 9.57
N SER A 188 -26.80 -13.85 9.09
CA SER A 188 -28.19 -13.58 9.47
C SER A 188 -28.76 -14.67 10.39
N ILE A 189 -29.97 -14.48 10.84
CA ILE A 189 -30.68 -15.46 11.71
C ILE A 189 -31.00 -16.77 10.97
N ASP A 190 -31.10 -16.72 9.64
CA ASP A 190 -31.42 -17.89 8.82
C ASP A 190 -30.30 -18.93 8.83
N GLU A 191 -29.05 -18.51 9.00
CA GLU A 191 -27.90 -19.41 9.13
C GLU A 191 -27.81 -20.06 10.52
N LEU A 192 -28.65 -19.68 11.45
CA LEU A 192 -28.84 -20.35 12.74
C LEU A 192 -29.98 -21.41 12.68
N ASN A 193 -30.73 -21.47 11.57
CA ASN A 193 -31.79 -22.48 11.39
C ASN A 193 -31.15 -23.81 10.98
N MET A 194 -31.39 -24.86 11.78
CA MET A 194 -30.83 -26.20 11.58
C MET A 194 -31.24 -26.84 10.23
N ASN A 195 -32.34 -26.40 9.63
CA ASN A 195 -32.79 -26.88 8.33
C ASN A 195 -32.16 -26.17 7.14
N ASN A 196 -31.48 -25.07 7.38
CA ASN A 196 -30.74 -24.38 6.33
C ASN A 196 -29.45 -25.15 5.96
N ALA A 197 -29.25 -25.44 4.70
CA ALA A 197 -28.04 -26.15 4.23
C ALA A 197 -26.73 -25.41 4.52
N GLY A 198 -26.76 -24.07 4.56
CA GLY A 198 -25.63 -23.20 4.89
C GLY A 198 -25.53 -22.82 6.38
N ASN A 199 -26.25 -23.55 7.30
CA ASN A 199 -26.24 -23.19 8.70
C ASN A 199 -24.87 -23.41 9.35
N ILE A 200 -24.49 -22.48 10.25
CA ILE A 200 -23.19 -22.52 10.95
C ILE A 200 -23.11 -23.58 12.04
N LEU A 201 -24.20 -24.23 12.39
CA LEU A 201 -24.27 -25.22 13.47
C LEU A 201 -23.62 -26.57 13.09
N LYS A 202 -23.20 -26.72 11.84
CA LYS A 202 -22.56 -27.92 11.29
C LYS A 202 -21.43 -27.58 10.32
N ASN A 203 -20.29 -28.23 10.51
CA ASN A 203 -19.10 -28.11 9.62
C ASN A 203 -18.57 -26.67 9.46
N TYR A 204 -18.58 -25.91 10.55
CA TYR A 204 -17.99 -24.58 10.60
C TYR A 204 -16.93 -24.48 11.69
N ALA A 205 -15.95 -23.63 11.44
CA ALA A 205 -15.01 -23.12 12.40
C ALA A 205 -15.28 -21.63 12.63
N VAL A 206 -14.90 -21.12 13.80
CA VAL A 206 -15.03 -19.71 14.16
C VAL A 206 -13.70 -19.16 14.66
N THR A 207 -13.40 -17.92 14.28
CA THR A 207 -12.26 -17.15 14.76
C THR A 207 -12.68 -15.69 15.02
N GLU A 208 -11.83 -14.96 15.73
CA GLU A 208 -12.04 -13.52 15.92
C GLU A 208 -11.91 -12.76 14.60
N LYS A 209 -12.71 -11.71 14.46
CA LYS A 209 -12.57 -10.73 13.38
C LYS A 209 -11.64 -9.62 13.87
N ALA A 210 -10.38 -9.65 13.43
CA ALA A 210 -9.42 -8.59 13.73
C ALA A 210 -9.83 -7.29 13.01
N ASP A 211 -9.64 -6.17 13.70
CA ASP A 211 -9.86 -4.83 13.15
C ASP A 211 -8.53 -4.30 12.58
N GLY A 212 -8.35 -4.48 11.28
CA GLY A 212 -7.12 -4.12 10.56
C GLY A 212 -7.38 -3.87 9.07
N TYR A 213 -6.35 -4.04 8.28
CA TYR A 213 -6.39 -3.88 6.83
C TYR A 213 -6.16 -5.23 6.16
N ARG A 214 -7.05 -5.65 5.28
CA ARG A 214 -6.88 -6.91 4.56
C ARG A 214 -5.80 -6.81 3.52
N TYR A 215 -4.82 -7.70 3.61
CA TYR A 215 -3.73 -7.92 2.66
C TYR A 215 -3.58 -9.42 2.38
N ILE A 216 -2.93 -9.73 1.29
CA ILE A 216 -2.30 -11.05 1.12
C ILE A 216 -0.80 -10.92 1.39
N LEU A 217 -0.22 -11.94 2.00
CA LEU A 217 1.22 -12.16 2.01
C LEU A 217 1.56 -12.98 0.78
N TYR A 218 2.28 -12.38 -0.14
CA TYR A 218 2.85 -12.99 -1.32
C TYR A 218 4.33 -13.26 -1.05
N ILE A 219 4.75 -14.51 -1.17
CA ILE A 219 6.17 -14.91 -1.05
C ILE A 219 6.60 -15.35 -2.43
N ASP A 220 7.62 -14.69 -2.97
CA ASP A 220 8.12 -14.93 -4.33
C ASP A 220 9.15 -16.08 -4.39
N GLU A 221 9.60 -16.39 -5.60
CA GLU A 221 10.63 -17.43 -5.85
C GLU A 221 11.97 -17.12 -5.15
N THR A 222 12.23 -15.83 -4.83
CA THR A 222 13.43 -15.41 -4.07
C THR A 222 13.24 -15.57 -2.57
N LYS A 223 12.08 -16.07 -2.13
CA LYS A 223 11.69 -16.26 -0.73
C LYS A 223 11.46 -14.96 0.03
N THR A 224 11.32 -13.87 -0.68
CA THR A 224 11.01 -12.54 -0.10
C THR A 224 9.51 -12.35 0.07
N GLY A 225 9.10 -11.87 1.24
CA GLY A 225 7.69 -11.61 1.55
C GLY A 225 7.25 -10.20 1.19
N TYR A 226 6.08 -10.09 0.54
CA TYR A 226 5.42 -8.83 0.18
C TYR A 226 3.96 -8.84 0.63
N LEU A 227 3.47 -7.72 1.14
CA LEU A 227 2.03 -7.52 1.35
C LEU A 227 1.41 -6.82 0.14
N ILE A 228 0.30 -7.37 -0.38
CA ILE A 228 -0.46 -6.79 -1.49
C ILE A 228 -1.90 -6.54 -1.03
N ASN A 229 -2.42 -5.32 -1.24
CA ASN A 229 -3.79 -4.96 -0.89
C ASN A 229 -4.74 -4.91 -2.11
N SER A 230 -6.02 -4.63 -1.87
CA SER A 230 -7.05 -4.55 -2.90
C SER A 230 -6.83 -3.44 -3.95
N LYS A 231 -5.99 -2.44 -3.65
CA LYS A 231 -5.56 -1.38 -4.58
C LYS A 231 -4.26 -1.73 -5.31
N MET A 232 -3.80 -2.98 -5.22
CA MET A 232 -2.53 -3.43 -5.80
C MET A 232 -1.30 -2.66 -5.26
N LYS A 233 -1.40 -2.10 -4.07
CA LYS A 233 -0.23 -1.55 -3.38
C LYS A 233 0.61 -2.72 -2.87
N VAL A 234 1.89 -2.71 -3.21
CA VAL A 234 2.89 -3.69 -2.76
C VAL A 234 3.75 -3.06 -1.67
N ILE A 235 3.93 -3.77 -0.57
CA ILE A 235 4.79 -3.38 0.55
C ILE A 235 5.78 -4.51 0.79
N LYS A 236 7.08 -4.23 0.75
CA LYS A 236 8.12 -5.17 1.11
C LYS A 236 8.10 -5.39 2.63
N THR A 237 8.06 -6.64 3.09
CA THR A 237 7.99 -6.95 4.53
C THR A 237 9.34 -6.92 5.23
N GLY A 238 10.43 -7.10 4.46
CA GLY A 238 11.78 -7.31 4.99
C GLY A 238 12.01 -8.72 5.53
N ILE A 239 11.06 -9.63 5.35
CA ILE A 239 11.16 -11.03 5.82
C ILE A 239 11.59 -11.92 4.66
N VAL A 240 12.58 -12.75 4.91
CA VAL A 240 13.05 -13.81 4.01
C VAL A 240 12.71 -15.18 4.65
N PHE A 241 12.04 -16.03 3.90
CA PHE A 241 11.56 -17.34 4.34
C PHE A 241 12.55 -18.44 3.92
N THR A 242 13.44 -18.85 4.80
CA THR A 242 14.56 -19.76 4.42
C THR A 242 14.12 -21.16 4.04
N ASN A 243 13.09 -21.71 4.70
CA ASN A 243 12.64 -23.10 4.54
C ASN A 243 11.33 -23.19 3.76
N ILE A 244 11.27 -22.54 2.60
CA ILE A 244 10.08 -22.51 1.74
C ILE A 244 10.50 -22.80 0.29
N GLU A 245 9.62 -23.40 -0.48
CA GLU A 245 9.79 -23.63 -1.92
C GLU A 245 8.62 -23.02 -2.68
N GLY A 246 8.91 -22.55 -3.90
CA GLY A 246 7.92 -21.95 -4.79
C GLY A 246 7.19 -20.75 -4.20
N ILE A 247 6.18 -20.28 -4.90
CA ILE A 247 5.38 -19.12 -4.52
C ILE A 247 4.28 -19.52 -3.53
N TRP A 248 4.08 -18.68 -2.52
CA TRP A 248 2.98 -18.80 -1.57
C TRP A 248 2.11 -17.56 -1.57
N ILE A 249 0.79 -17.78 -1.41
CA ILE A 249 -0.20 -16.71 -1.22
C ILE A 249 -1.04 -17.05 0.00
N LEU A 250 -0.90 -16.24 1.04
CA LEU A 250 -1.62 -16.37 2.30
C LEU A 250 -2.50 -15.14 2.53
N ASP A 251 -3.73 -15.38 2.95
CA ASP A 251 -4.69 -14.30 3.25
C ASP A 251 -4.60 -13.90 4.72
N GLY A 252 -4.66 -12.60 4.98
CA GLY A 252 -4.48 -12.12 6.34
C GLY A 252 -4.94 -10.70 6.58
N GLU A 253 -4.83 -10.29 7.84
CA GLU A 253 -5.13 -8.96 8.32
C GLU A 253 -3.87 -8.28 8.82
N TYR A 254 -3.53 -7.13 8.25
CA TYR A 254 -2.43 -6.28 8.70
C TYR A 254 -2.91 -5.34 9.80
N ILE A 255 -2.35 -5.50 10.98
CA ILE A 255 -2.73 -4.79 12.21
C ILE A 255 -1.60 -3.85 12.58
N VAL A 256 -1.84 -2.56 12.39
CA VAL A 256 -0.83 -1.51 12.60
C VAL A 256 -0.66 -1.18 14.07
N ARG A 257 -1.75 -1.24 14.86
CA ARG A 257 -1.76 -0.79 16.26
C ARG A 257 -2.41 -1.79 17.19
N ASP A 258 -1.91 -1.84 18.42
CA ASP A 258 -2.50 -2.62 19.51
C ASP A 258 -3.75 -1.94 20.09
N ARG A 259 -4.38 -2.57 21.09
CA ARG A 259 -5.55 -2.01 21.79
C ARG A 259 -5.29 -0.67 22.46
N ASN A 260 -4.04 -0.38 22.83
CA ASN A 260 -3.60 0.84 23.50
C ASN A 260 -3.09 1.89 22.50
N ASN A 261 -3.34 1.70 21.22
CA ASN A 261 -2.92 2.58 20.12
C ASN A 261 -1.38 2.65 19.92
N ARG A 262 -0.61 1.70 20.48
CA ARG A 262 0.83 1.59 20.25
C ARG A 262 1.08 0.82 18.95
N GLU A 263 2.18 1.10 18.29
CA GLU A 263 2.58 0.42 17.06
C GLU A 263 2.78 -1.08 17.31
N LEU A 264 2.17 -1.93 16.49
CA LEU A 264 2.20 -3.38 16.62
C LEU A 264 2.85 -4.06 15.42
N ASN A 265 2.67 -3.52 14.20
CA ASN A 265 3.22 -4.04 12.95
C ASN A 265 3.06 -5.57 12.80
N LEU A 266 1.84 -6.06 12.90
CA LEU A 266 1.51 -7.49 12.94
C LEU A 266 0.66 -7.89 11.74
N PHE A 267 1.07 -8.93 11.01
CA PHE A 267 0.25 -9.56 9.98
C PHE A 267 -0.29 -10.90 10.49
N MET A 268 -1.63 -11.00 10.61
CA MET A 268 -2.33 -12.20 11.10
C MET A 268 -2.91 -12.99 9.94
N ILE A 269 -2.27 -14.09 9.59
CA ILE A 269 -2.72 -15.03 8.55
C ILE A 269 -3.93 -15.80 9.06
N PHE A 270 -4.93 -15.98 8.20
CA PHE A 270 -6.11 -16.78 8.51
C PHE A 270 -6.46 -17.81 7.42
N ASP A 271 -5.91 -17.72 6.21
CA ASP A 271 -6.09 -18.76 5.18
C ASP A 271 -4.87 -18.83 4.24
N VAL A 272 -4.79 -19.91 3.45
CA VAL A 272 -3.75 -20.13 2.44
C VAL A 272 -4.39 -20.48 1.11
N TYR A 273 -3.97 -19.81 0.04
CA TYR A 273 -4.54 -20.01 -1.29
C TYR A 273 -3.58 -20.68 -2.25
N TYR A 274 -2.30 -20.37 -2.13
CA TYR A 274 -1.23 -21.06 -2.88
C TYR A 274 -0.12 -21.47 -1.90
N ALA A 275 0.43 -22.64 -2.13
CA ALA A 275 1.61 -23.16 -1.44
C ALA A 275 2.45 -23.93 -2.46
N ASN A 276 3.73 -23.57 -2.57
CA ASN A 276 4.65 -24.20 -3.54
C ASN A 276 4.07 -24.23 -4.98
N ASN A 277 3.55 -23.11 -5.45
CA ASN A 277 2.90 -22.94 -6.75
C ASN A 277 1.57 -23.70 -6.95
N GLU A 278 1.12 -24.50 -5.97
CA GLU A 278 -0.13 -25.28 -6.06
C GLU A 278 -1.35 -24.47 -5.62
N LYS A 279 -2.48 -24.65 -6.32
CA LYS A 279 -3.79 -24.04 -6.01
C LYS A 279 -4.44 -24.70 -4.79
N ILE A 280 -4.01 -24.34 -3.57
CA ILE A 280 -4.48 -24.92 -2.30
C ILE A 280 -5.92 -24.49 -1.98
N TYR A 281 -6.38 -23.35 -2.45
CA TYR A 281 -7.76 -22.86 -2.28
C TYR A 281 -8.82 -23.86 -2.79
N LYS A 282 -8.45 -24.77 -3.69
CA LYS A 282 -9.33 -25.85 -4.20
C LYS A 282 -9.56 -26.97 -3.18
N ARG A 283 -8.83 -26.97 -2.07
CA ARG A 283 -8.97 -27.92 -0.98
C ARG A 283 -9.91 -27.38 0.11
N PRO A 284 -10.64 -28.21 0.83
CA PRO A 284 -11.39 -27.79 2.02
C PRO A 284 -10.43 -27.31 3.12
N PHE A 285 -10.95 -26.61 4.11
CA PHE A 285 -10.17 -26.15 5.25
C PHE A 285 -9.73 -27.31 6.14
N ILE A 286 -10.62 -28.32 6.33
CA ILE A 286 -10.34 -29.56 7.05
C ILE A 286 -10.88 -30.74 6.23
N SER A 287 -10.02 -31.75 6.02
CA SER A 287 -10.39 -32.99 5.34
C SER A 287 -9.69 -34.21 5.95
N LYS A 288 -9.87 -35.40 5.32
CA LYS A 288 -9.12 -36.61 5.67
C LYS A 288 -7.79 -36.73 4.93
N THR A 289 -7.60 -35.94 3.92
CA THR A 289 -6.38 -35.80 3.11
C THR A 289 -5.74 -34.46 3.43
N ARG A 290 -4.56 -34.19 2.87
CA ARG A 290 -3.90 -32.87 3.02
C ARG A 290 -4.85 -31.72 2.67
N ASP A 291 -5.00 -30.78 3.57
CA ASP A 291 -5.97 -29.70 3.52
C ASP A 291 -5.31 -28.33 3.77
N ARG A 292 -6.11 -27.25 3.80
CA ARG A 292 -5.56 -25.90 4.01
C ARG A 292 -5.04 -25.68 5.43
N ASN A 293 -5.62 -26.34 6.42
CA ASN A 293 -5.16 -26.23 7.80
C ASN A 293 -3.82 -26.94 8.01
N ASP A 294 -3.55 -28.01 7.26
CA ASP A 294 -2.24 -28.65 7.24
C ASP A 294 -1.18 -27.70 6.69
N GLU A 295 -1.49 -26.95 5.61
CA GLU A 295 -0.59 -25.94 5.04
C GLU A 295 -0.33 -24.78 6.02
N LEU A 296 -1.35 -24.32 6.75
CA LEU A 296 -1.17 -23.30 7.80
C LEU A 296 -0.30 -23.84 8.96
N THR A 297 -0.45 -25.12 9.27
CA THR A 297 0.38 -25.80 10.30
C THR A 297 1.84 -25.90 9.84
N LEU A 298 2.06 -26.28 8.59
CA LEU A 298 3.38 -26.28 7.98
C LEU A 298 3.98 -24.86 7.99
N PHE A 299 3.19 -23.85 7.63
CA PHE A 299 3.65 -22.47 7.62
C PHE A 299 4.03 -21.95 9.02
N ARG A 300 3.40 -22.43 10.10
CA ARG A 300 3.85 -22.13 11.47
C ARG A 300 5.26 -22.63 11.76
N GLU A 301 5.64 -23.79 11.22
CA GLU A 301 7.01 -24.29 11.35
C GLU A 301 7.99 -23.46 10.51
N ILE A 302 7.58 -23.04 9.31
CA ILE A 302 8.38 -22.15 8.45
C ILE A 302 8.67 -20.82 9.17
N LEU A 303 7.67 -20.23 9.85
CA LEU A 303 7.83 -18.97 10.58
C LEU A 303 8.87 -19.02 11.71
N LYS A 304 9.22 -20.19 12.23
CA LYS A 304 10.26 -20.33 13.28
C LYS A 304 11.68 -20.08 12.75
N ASN A 305 11.87 -20.13 11.44
CA ASN A 305 13.16 -20.04 10.75
C ASN A 305 13.17 -18.91 9.70
N THR A 306 12.45 -17.83 9.95
CA THR A 306 12.48 -16.64 9.09
C THR A 306 13.65 -15.73 9.46
N GLU A 307 14.19 -15.04 8.48
CA GLU A 307 15.23 -14.04 8.63
C GLU A 307 14.72 -12.65 8.26
N TYR A 308 15.32 -11.63 8.82
CA TYR A 308 15.03 -10.25 8.45
C TYR A 308 16.17 -9.66 7.61
N GLU A 309 15.84 -9.01 6.52
CA GLU A 309 16.83 -8.32 5.68
C GLU A 309 17.55 -7.19 6.43
N TYR A 310 16.85 -6.58 7.39
CA TYR A 310 17.36 -5.47 8.19
C TYR A 310 16.97 -5.65 9.65
N ASP A 311 17.89 -5.33 10.55
CA ASP A 311 17.62 -5.23 11.98
C ASP A 311 17.08 -3.83 12.28
N ILE A 312 15.75 -3.70 12.30
CA ILE A 312 15.05 -2.44 12.58
C ILE A 312 14.10 -2.63 13.77
N PRO A 313 13.89 -1.58 14.59
CA PRO A 313 13.13 -1.69 15.84
C PRO A 313 11.70 -2.22 15.70
N ASN A 314 11.07 -2.05 14.55
CA ASN A 314 9.68 -2.40 14.29
C ASN A 314 9.54 -3.34 13.08
N ASN A 315 10.35 -4.39 13.02
CA ASN A 315 10.16 -5.44 12.03
C ASN A 315 8.74 -6.00 12.08
N MET A 316 8.20 -6.34 10.90
CA MET A 316 6.88 -6.94 10.82
C MET A 316 6.86 -8.29 11.51
N ASN A 317 5.90 -8.50 12.39
CA ASN A 317 5.62 -9.80 12.98
C ASN A 317 4.54 -10.52 12.18
N ILE A 318 4.65 -11.84 12.06
CA ILE A 318 3.65 -12.68 11.41
C ILE A 318 3.08 -13.66 12.43
N GLY A 319 1.75 -13.69 12.51
CA GLY A 319 1.02 -14.68 13.31
C GLY A 319 0.03 -15.43 12.45
N ILE A 320 -0.46 -16.55 12.95
CA ILE A 320 -1.51 -17.34 12.31
C ILE A 320 -2.68 -17.44 13.28
N LYS A 321 -3.89 -17.09 12.83
CA LYS A 321 -5.10 -17.21 13.64
C LYS A 321 -5.40 -18.66 14.01
N ASN A 322 -6.00 -18.83 15.17
CA ASN A 322 -6.54 -20.13 15.60
C ASN A 322 -8.05 -20.16 15.32
N TYR A 323 -8.48 -21.31 14.85
CA TYR A 323 -9.90 -21.59 14.61
C TYR A 323 -10.45 -22.54 15.67
N GLU A 324 -11.56 -22.17 16.27
CA GLU A 324 -12.31 -23.04 17.16
C GLU A 324 -13.36 -23.81 16.33
N LEU A 325 -13.33 -25.13 16.42
CA LEU A 325 -14.22 -26.00 15.67
C LEU A 325 -15.59 -26.12 16.33
N GLY A 326 -16.61 -25.97 15.53
CA GLY A 326 -17.98 -26.36 15.87
C GLY A 326 -18.12 -27.88 15.92
N THR A 327 -19.14 -28.42 15.28
CA THR A 327 -19.32 -29.86 15.14
C THR A 327 -19.08 -30.33 13.71
N THR A 328 -18.38 -31.47 13.59
CA THR A 328 -18.21 -32.20 12.33
C THR A 328 -19.17 -33.39 12.22
N ARG A 329 -20.05 -33.57 13.23
CA ARG A 329 -21.03 -34.65 13.25
C ARG A 329 -22.14 -34.43 12.23
N SER A 330 -22.83 -35.49 11.82
CA SER A 330 -23.93 -35.45 10.86
C SER A 330 -25.10 -34.58 11.30
N LYS A 331 -25.32 -34.42 12.62
CA LYS A 331 -26.40 -33.60 13.19
C LYS A 331 -25.84 -32.25 13.68
N PRO A 332 -26.46 -31.12 13.28
CA PRO A 332 -26.15 -29.80 13.83
C PRO A 332 -26.26 -29.75 15.35
N ASN A 333 -25.44 -28.96 16.03
CA ASN A 333 -25.55 -28.66 17.44
C ASN A 333 -25.01 -27.24 17.74
N LYS A 334 -25.19 -26.78 18.99
CA LYS A 334 -24.87 -25.41 19.41
C LYS A 334 -23.40 -25.24 19.83
N LYS A 335 -22.51 -26.24 19.68
CA LYS A 335 -21.12 -26.16 20.12
C LYS A 335 -20.38 -24.94 19.59
N ILE A 336 -20.62 -24.54 18.33
CA ILE A 336 -19.99 -23.36 17.73
C ILE A 336 -20.37 -22.07 18.44
N LEU A 337 -21.60 -21.96 18.97
CA LEU A 337 -22.04 -20.78 19.70
C LEU A 337 -21.31 -20.63 21.06
N ASP A 338 -21.01 -21.76 21.71
CA ASP A 338 -20.21 -21.75 22.93
C ASP A 338 -18.78 -21.32 22.62
N LYS A 339 -18.20 -21.84 21.53
CA LYS A 339 -16.87 -21.39 21.04
C LYS A 339 -16.85 -19.92 20.66
N SER A 340 -17.92 -19.40 20.05
CA SER A 340 -18.07 -17.98 19.75
C SER A 340 -18.02 -17.12 21.01
N ARG A 341 -18.72 -17.53 22.08
CA ARG A 341 -18.69 -16.83 23.38
C ARG A 341 -17.29 -16.87 24.01
N GLU A 342 -16.61 -18.01 23.94
CA GLU A 342 -15.22 -18.13 24.42
C GLU A 342 -14.31 -17.12 23.73
N ILE A 343 -14.40 -16.98 22.38
CA ILE A 343 -13.59 -16.04 21.60
C ILE A 343 -13.94 -14.59 21.96
N LEU A 344 -15.22 -14.23 22.06
CA LEU A 344 -15.63 -12.87 22.40
C LEU A 344 -15.14 -12.43 23.79
N ASN A 345 -15.03 -13.38 24.73
CA ASN A 345 -14.48 -13.13 26.08
C ASN A 345 -12.95 -13.15 26.14
N ARG A 346 -12.28 -13.59 25.08
CA ARG A 346 -10.81 -13.69 25.03
C ARG A 346 -10.19 -12.28 24.84
N LYS A 347 -9.10 -12.02 25.54
CA LYS A 347 -8.33 -10.80 25.36
C LYS A 347 -7.27 -11.00 24.26
N PHE A 348 -7.38 -10.23 23.20
CA PHE A 348 -6.38 -10.18 22.14
C PHE A 348 -5.46 -8.95 22.34
N VAL A 349 -4.25 -8.98 21.81
CA VAL A 349 -3.33 -7.83 21.82
C VAL A 349 -3.86 -6.70 20.96
N TYR A 350 -4.58 -7.02 19.90
CA TYR A 350 -5.21 -6.09 18.95
C TYR A 350 -6.72 -5.99 19.16
N ARG A 351 -7.34 -5.00 18.51
CA ARG A 351 -8.80 -4.82 18.51
C ARG A 351 -9.48 -5.86 17.63
N THR A 352 -10.63 -6.30 18.05
CA THR A 352 -11.51 -7.22 17.31
C THR A 352 -12.90 -6.61 17.25
N ASP A 353 -13.57 -6.70 16.11
CA ASP A 353 -14.89 -6.12 15.86
C ASP A 353 -15.98 -7.17 15.54
N GLY A 354 -15.73 -8.42 15.96
CA GLY A 354 -16.69 -9.52 15.77
C GLY A 354 -16.04 -10.87 15.54
N LEU A 355 -16.72 -11.71 14.76
CA LEU A 355 -16.35 -13.10 14.47
C LEU A 355 -16.40 -13.39 12.97
N ILE A 356 -15.61 -14.35 12.55
CA ILE A 356 -15.66 -14.96 11.20
C ILE A 356 -16.00 -16.45 11.36
N TYR A 357 -16.97 -16.90 10.58
CA TYR A 357 -17.37 -18.31 10.50
C TYR A 357 -16.99 -18.86 9.14
N LEU A 358 -16.09 -19.84 9.14
CA LEU A 358 -15.53 -20.46 7.95
C LEU A 358 -16.09 -21.87 7.77
N PRO A 359 -16.64 -22.24 6.59
CA PRO A 359 -17.00 -23.63 6.30
C PRO A 359 -15.74 -24.49 6.19
N ILE A 360 -15.70 -25.59 6.96
CA ILE A 360 -14.46 -26.40 7.05
C ILE A 360 -14.33 -27.44 5.95
N ASP A 361 -15.41 -27.92 5.39
CA ASP A 361 -15.46 -29.02 4.43
C ASP A 361 -15.76 -28.56 2.99
N ILE A 362 -15.63 -27.26 2.70
CA ILE A 362 -15.92 -26.65 1.41
C ILE A 362 -14.66 -25.88 0.92
N PRO A 363 -14.26 -26.08 -0.35
CA PRO A 363 -13.22 -25.26 -0.97
C PRO A 363 -13.55 -23.78 -0.99
N VAL A 364 -12.53 -22.92 -1.07
CA VAL A 364 -12.72 -21.46 -1.06
C VAL A 364 -13.60 -21.02 -2.23
N GLY A 365 -14.57 -20.14 -1.96
CA GLY A 365 -15.48 -19.60 -2.98
C GLY A 365 -16.56 -20.57 -3.47
N SER A 366 -16.50 -21.85 -3.08
CA SER A 366 -17.43 -22.88 -3.54
C SER A 366 -18.78 -22.82 -2.85
N GLY A 367 -19.79 -23.37 -3.51
CA GLY A 367 -21.12 -23.55 -2.97
C GLY A 367 -21.28 -24.84 -2.14
N ILE A 368 -22.55 -25.12 -1.75
CA ILE A 368 -22.93 -26.32 -0.98
C ILE A 368 -22.59 -27.62 -1.73
N ASP A 369 -22.51 -27.58 -3.06
CA ASP A 369 -22.10 -28.73 -3.91
C ASP A 369 -20.62 -29.08 -3.76
N LYS A 370 -19.84 -28.26 -3.06
CA LYS A 370 -18.41 -28.44 -2.75
C LYS A 370 -17.51 -28.54 -3.99
N LYS A 371 -17.98 -28.08 -5.15
CA LYS A 371 -17.14 -28.09 -6.36
C LYS A 371 -16.18 -26.94 -6.32
N PRO A 372 -14.84 -27.19 -6.46
CA PRO A 372 -13.88 -26.13 -6.54
C PRO A 372 -14.16 -25.16 -7.67
N VAL A 373 -13.97 -23.88 -7.41
CA VAL A 373 -14.09 -22.81 -8.43
C VAL A 373 -12.70 -22.33 -8.84
N GLU A 374 -12.56 -21.86 -10.08
CA GLU A 374 -11.30 -21.31 -10.57
C GLU A 374 -11.07 -19.88 -10.08
N ASN A 375 -12.14 -19.09 -10.00
CA ASN A 375 -12.07 -17.70 -9.53
C ASN A 375 -12.70 -17.58 -8.14
N ILE A 376 -11.87 -17.36 -7.12
CA ILE A 376 -12.30 -17.18 -5.75
C ILE A 376 -12.46 -15.70 -5.35
N GLY A 377 -12.10 -14.76 -6.23
CA GLY A 377 -12.27 -13.33 -6.00
C GLY A 377 -13.72 -12.91 -6.16
N GLY A 378 -14.40 -12.59 -5.10
CA GLY A 378 -15.79 -12.19 -5.10
C GLY A 378 -16.46 -12.45 -3.76
N THR A 379 -17.79 -12.48 -3.73
CA THR A 379 -18.55 -12.79 -2.52
C THR A 379 -18.62 -14.30 -2.32
N TRP A 380 -18.25 -14.78 -1.14
CA TRP A 380 -18.41 -16.17 -0.76
C TRP A 380 -19.58 -16.30 0.22
N ASN A 381 -20.73 -16.72 -0.30
CA ASN A 381 -22.01 -16.76 0.44
C ASN A 381 -22.04 -17.75 1.62
N LEU A 382 -21.04 -18.61 1.78
CA LEU A 382 -20.91 -19.56 2.88
C LEU A 382 -19.84 -19.16 3.90
N ASN A 383 -19.14 -18.06 3.67
CA ASN A 383 -18.22 -17.49 4.65
C ASN A 383 -18.88 -16.29 5.32
N TYR A 384 -19.09 -16.36 6.63
CA TYR A 384 -19.89 -15.36 7.33
C TYR A 384 -19.07 -14.50 8.26
N LYS A 385 -19.40 -13.21 8.30
CA LYS A 385 -18.93 -12.26 9.32
C LYS A 385 -20.09 -11.86 10.22
N TRP A 386 -19.82 -11.81 11.50
CA TRP A 386 -20.75 -11.29 12.49
C TRP A 386 -20.08 -10.15 13.27
N LYS A 387 -20.84 -9.09 13.53
CA LYS A 387 -20.43 -7.97 14.39
C LYS A 387 -21.45 -7.79 15.49
N PRO A 388 -21.03 -7.45 16.72
CA PRO A 388 -21.96 -7.04 17.76
C PRO A 388 -22.68 -5.73 17.33
N PRO A 389 -23.90 -5.47 17.82
CA PRO A 389 -24.67 -4.30 17.39
C PRO A 389 -23.93 -2.97 17.55
N GLU A 390 -23.06 -2.85 18.56
CA GLU A 390 -22.28 -1.66 18.88
C GLU A 390 -21.21 -1.34 17.84
N GLU A 391 -20.77 -2.35 17.10
CA GLU A 391 -19.75 -2.23 16.05
C GLU A 391 -20.36 -2.10 14.64
N ASN A 392 -21.69 -2.06 14.53
CA ASN A 392 -22.36 -1.84 13.26
C ASN A 392 -22.35 -0.35 12.89
N THR A 393 -21.91 -0.05 11.68
CA THR A 393 -21.88 1.30 11.11
C THR A 393 -22.87 1.40 9.95
N ILE A 394 -23.44 2.58 9.77
CA ILE A 394 -24.29 2.92 8.62
C ILE A 394 -23.62 4.07 7.88
N ASP A 395 -23.38 3.87 6.60
CA ASP A 395 -22.81 4.89 5.75
C ASP A 395 -23.90 5.80 5.19
N PHE A 396 -23.76 7.11 5.38
CA PHE A 396 -24.66 8.11 4.83
C PHE A 396 -23.96 8.86 3.69
N ARG A 397 -24.64 8.97 2.55
CA ARG A 397 -24.24 9.90 1.51
C ARG A 397 -24.69 11.31 1.88
N VAL A 398 -23.73 12.17 2.23
CA VAL A 398 -24.02 13.57 2.54
C VAL A 398 -23.80 14.42 1.28
N VAL A 399 -24.82 15.19 0.91
CA VAL A 399 -24.73 16.20 -0.15
C VAL A 399 -24.86 17.58 0.50
N ILE A 400 -23.82 18.39 0.40
CA ILE A 400 -23.87 19.77 0.88
C ILE A 400 -24.54 20.60 -0.18
N VAL A 401 -25.78 21.04 0.07
CA VAL A 401 -26.50 22.01 -0.78
C VAL A 401 -26.12 23.41 -0.28
N LYS A 402 -25.39 24.18 -1.11
CA LYS A 402 -25.20 25.61 -0.84
C LYS A 402 -26.49 26.32 -1.23
N GLU A 403 -27.24 26.81 -0.26
CA GLU A 403 -28.29 27.77 -0.53
C GLU A 403 -27.61 29.10 -1.01
N THR A 404 -27.87 29.50 -2.23
CA THR A 404 -27.59 30.86 -2.70
C THR A 404 -28.62 31.75 -2.03
N VAL A 405 -28.21 32.45 -0.98
CA VAL A 405 -29.01 33.59 -0.48
C VAL A 405 -28.82 34.69 -1.49
N ASP A 406 -29.80 34.88 -2.38
CA ASP A 406 -29.90 36.07 -3.22
C ASP A 406 -30.01 37.30 -2.30
N LYS A 407 -29.01 38.19 -2.43
CA LYS A 407 -29.03 39.54 -1.83
C LYS A 407 -29.45 40.53 -2.85
#